data_5944d2998603c50299c306e4f23238fc
#
_entry.id   5944d2998603c50299c306e4f23238fc
#
_cell.length_a   1.000
_cell.length_b   1.000
_cell.length_c   1.000
_cell.angle_alpha   90.00
_cell.angle_beta   90.00
_cell.angle_gamma   90.00
#
_symmetry.space_group_name_H-M   'P 1'
#
loop_
_entity.id
_entity.type
_entity.pdbx_description
1 polymer ?
#
loop_
_entity_poly.entity_id
_entity_poly.type
_entity_poly.pdbx_seq_one_letter_code
_entity_poly.pdbx_strand_id
1 'polypeptide(L)'
;MNKTNTGKHYGFTQYCYPKDFELSGRKITLVSGNGSCTLSFIDRSFIEYTDESGDTLSQYEALKLDDDTHMVFFGEYITAAVLDFENGHAVISDSHGREYAFCKIQGCTETGEMPGYTKDMAGTHVRWYFGYERYLENTYNDDSTCKCIWSPRTEKFRNIPAKYIYVKDGVYLCQLDSTSPFRTDIPQGFSKIIMLQDYEHLETVGCIYSPVLNEWRMISGYAR
;
A
#
# COMPACT_ATOMS: atom_id res chain seq x y z
N MET A 1 2.98 14.35 -20.75
CA MET A 1 2.32 13.36 -21.62
C MET A 1 1.14 12.81 -20.85
N ASN A 2 -0.08 13.09 -21.30
CA ASN A 2 -1.25 12.45 -20.68
C ASN A 2 -1.11 10.94 -20.90
N LYS A 3 -0.71 10.21 -19.87
CA LYS A 3 -0.93 8.77 -19.82
C LYS A 3 -2.46 8.62 -19.79
N THR A 4 -3.06 8.54 -20.95
CA THR A 4 -4.44 8.11 -21.06
C THR A 4 -4.50 6.75 -20.39
N ASN A 5 -5.19 6.69 -19.28
CA ASN A 5 -5.46 5.46 -18.54
C ASN A 5 -6.32 4.56 -19.43
N THR A 6 -5.68 4.02 -20.46
CA THR A 6 -6.33 3.27 -21.52
C THR A 6 -6.68 1.90 -21.00
N GLY A 7 -7.86 1.80 -20.41
CA GLY A 7 -8.59 0.54 -20.35
C GLY A 7 -8.07 -0.51 -19.37
N LYS A 8 -7.30 -0.13 -18.36
CA LYS A 8 -6.94 -1.08 -17.29
C LYS A 8 -8.05 -1.35 -16.28
N HIS A 9 -9.17 -0.69 -16.41
CA HIS A 9 -10.35 -0.92 -15.56
C HIS A 9 -11.28 -1.93 -16.23
N TYR A 10 -10.86 -3.17 -16.20
CA TYR A 10 -11.60 -4.27 -16.79
C TYR A 10 -12.66 -4.78 -15.83
N GLY A 11 -13.82 -4.21 -15.77
CA GLY A 11 -15.00 -4.80 -15.18
C GLY A 11 -14.87 -5.39 -13.75
N PHE A 12 -15.93 -5.93 -13.25
CA PHE A 12 -16.11 -6.37 -11.86
C PHE A 12 -15.19 -7.47 -11.35
N THR A 13 -14.55 -8.22 -12.19
CA THR A 13 -13.74 -9.37 -11.82
C THR A 13 -12.26 -9.07 -11.73
N GLN A 14 -11.85 -7.87 -12.09
CA GLN A 14 -10.44 -7.52 -12.19
C GLN A 14 -10.13 -6.27 -11.36
N TYR A 15 -10.10 -6.46 -10.06
CA TYR A 15 -9.65 -5.44 -9.10
C TYR A 15 -8.14 -5.39 -8.95
N CYS A 16 -7.40 -6.18 -9.74
CA CYS A 16 -5.96 -6.28 -9.62
C CYS A 16 -5.32 -5.79 -10.92
N TYR A 17 -4.33 -4.93 -10.80
CA TYR A 17 -3.33 -4.78 -11.85
C TYR A 17 -2.66 -6.14 -12.10
N PRO A 18 -2.18 -6.37 -13.32
CA PRO A 18 -1.26 -7.48 -13.53
C PRO A 18 -0.17 -7.43 -12.47
N LYS A 19 0.16 -8.60 -11.90
CA LYS A 19 1.27 -8.70 -10.98
C LYS A 19 2.52 -8.12 -11.60
N ASP A 20 3.23 -7.33 -10.83
CA ASP A 20 4.53 -6.84 -11.23
C ASP A 20 5.58 -7.94 -11.04
N PHE A 21 6.26 -8.30 -12.12
CA PHE A 21 7.32 -9.30 -12.12
C PHE A 21 8.73 -8.70 -12.32
N GLU A 22 8.86 -7.39 -12.38
CA GLU A 22 10.14 -6.71 -12.61
C GLU A 22 11.11 -6.87 -11.45
N LEU A 23 10.59 -7.17 -10.25
CA LEU A 23 11.39 -7.45 -9.06
C LEU A 23 11.98 -8.86 -9.03
N SER A 24 11.46 -9.80 -9.82
CA SER A 24 11.92 -11.19 -9.84
C SER A 24 13.43 -11.31 -10.10
N GLY A 25 14.13 -12.04 -9.25
CA GLY A 25 15.59 -12.22 -9.29
C GLY A 25 16.40 -11.06 -8.72
N ARG A 26 15.75 -9.98 -8.24
CA ARG A 26 16.45 -8.84 -7.61
C ARG A 26 16.69 -9.08 -6.12
N LYS A 27 17.78 -8.53 -5.63
CA LYS A 27 18.12 -8.45 -4.22
C LYS A 27 18.27 -6.99 -3.82
N ILE A 28 17.49 -6.55 -2.84
CA ILE A 28 17.38 -5.15 -2.43
C ILE A 28 17.65 -5.07 -0.93
N THR A 29 18.66 -4.32 -0.55
CA THR A 29 18.96 -4.06 0.88
C THR A 29 18.42 -2.70 1.26
N LEU A 30 17.63 -2.67 2.33
CA LEU A 30 17.04 -1.48 2.92
C LEU A 30 17.79 -1.15 4.20
N VAL A 31 18.19 0.11 4.35
CA VAL A 31 18.96 0.59 5.51
C VAL A 31 18.18 1.70 6.21
N SER A 32 17.91 1.53 7.49
CA SER A 32 17.26 2.52 8.35
C SER A 32 18.15 2.90 9.53
N GLY A 33 17.74 3.88 10.34
CA GLY A 33 18.43 4.22 11.58
C GLY A 33 18.47 3.10 12.63
N ASN A 34 17.59 2.09 12.49
CA ASN A 34 17.42 0.99 13.45
C ASN A 34 18.02 -0.35 12.94
N GLY A 35 18.71 -0.35 11.82
CA GLY A 35 19.29 -1.57 11.25
C GLY A 35 19.04 -1.69 9.74
N SER A 36 19.26 -2.88 9.21
CA SER A 36 19.06 -3.17 7.81
C SER A 36 18.27 -4.46 7.62
N CYS A 37 17.55 -4.53 6.51
CA CYS A 37 16.92 -5.78 6.06
C CYS A 37 17.15 -5.97 4.55
N THR A 38 16.98 -7.20 4.10
CA THR A 38 17.16 -7.54 2.69
C THR A 38 15.92 -8.25 2.15
N LEU A 39 15.46 -7.80 1.00
CA LEU A 39 14.41 -8.38 0.20
C LEU A 39 15.04 -9.10 -0.99
N SER A 40 15.06 -10.43 -0.96
CA SER A 40 15.57 -11.26 -2.07
C SER A 40 14.38 -11.86 -2.82
N PHE A 41 14.05 -11.33 -3.98
CA PHE A 41 12.96 -11.82 -4.83
C PHE A 41 13.45 -13.04 -5.61
N ILE A 42 13.22 -14.24 -5.06
CA ILE A 42 13.77 -15.52 -5.61
C ILE A 42 13.25 -15.76 -7.02
N ASP A 43 11.94 -15.61 -7.19
CA ASP A 43 11.26 -15.75 -8.48
C ASP A 43 10.03 -14.82 -8.55
N ARG A 44 9.03 -15.17 -9.35
CA ARG A 44 7.79 -14.37 -9.52
C ARG A 44 6.78 -14.52 -8.39
N SER A 45 7.07 -15.36 -7.40
CA SER A 45 6.11 -15.73 -6.35
C SER A 45 6.70 -15.77 -4.96
N PHE A 46 8.01 -15.96 -4.83
CA PHE A 46 8.67 -16.12 -3.55
C PHE A 46 9.70 -15.04 -3.28
N ILE A 47 9.66 -14.55 -2.05
CA ILE A 47 10.62 -13.60 -1.48
C ILE A 47 11.25 -14.22 -0.23
N GLU A 48 12.55 -14.04 -0.08
CA GLU A 48 13.25 -14.24 1.17
C GLU A 48 13.49 -12.87 1.82
N TYR A 49 12.96 -12.70 3.00
CA TYR A 49 13.18 -11.52 3.83
C TYR A 49 14.20 -11.86 4.91
N THR A 50 15.27 -11.09 4.99
CA THR A 50 16.36 -11.25 5.96
C THR A 50 16.47 -10.00 6.81
N ASP A 51 16.43 -10.12 8.12
CA ASP A 51 16.73 -9.07 9.09
C ASP A 51 17.57 -9.63 10.26
N GLU A 52 17.68 -8.88 11.35
CA GLU A 52 18.45 -9.30 12.54
C GLU A 52 17.87 -10.53 13.22
N SER A 53 16.60 -10.86 13.00
CA SER A 53 15.94 -12.03 13.57
C SER A 53 16.15 -13.31 12.75
N GLY A 54 16.65 -13.19 11.52
CA GLY A 54 16.96 -14.30 10.61
C GLY A 54 16.26 -14.18 9.27
N ASP A 55 16.19 -15.32 8.55
CA ASP A 55 15.63 -15.43 7.22
C ASP A 55 14.21 -15.99 7.25
N THR A 56 13.32 -15.37 6.48
CA THR A 56 11.93 -15.82 6.32
C THR A 56 11.59 -15.91 4.84
N LEU A 57 11.25 -17.11 4.38
CA LEU A 57 10.76 -17.33 3.01
C LEU A 57 9.23 -17.25 3.00
N SER A 58 8.67 -16.46 2.10
CA SER A 58 7.22 -16.34 1.94
C SER A 58 6.80 -16.10 0.49
N GLN A 59 5.52 -16.25 0.22
CA GLN A 59 4.94 -15.74 -1.02
C GLN A 59 4.85 -14.22 -0.97
N TYR A 60 4.95 -13.58 -2.14
CA TYR A 60 4.74 -12.15 -2.27
C TYR A 60 3.84 -11.80 -3.45
N GLU A 61 3.24 -10.63 -3.35
CA GLU A 61 2.57 -9.94 -4.45
C GLU A 61 3.22 -8.56 -4.61
N ALA A 62 3.46 -8.15 -5.83
CA ALA A 62 3.94 -6.81 -6.13
C ALA A 62 3.01 -6.11 -7.11
N LEU A 63 2.81 -4.82 -6.88
CA LEU A 63 2.05 -3.91 -7.70
C LEU A 63 2.93 -2.72 -8.07
N LYS A 64 2.83 -2.27 -9.30
CA LYS A 64 3.59 -1.13 -9.81
C LYS A 64 2.68 0.09 -9.87
N LEU A 65 3.05 1.18 -9.19
CA LEU A 65 2.34 2.45 -9.26
C LEU A 65 2.78 3.24 -10.49
N ASP A 66 4.09 3.41 -10.64
CA ASP A 66 4.74 4.04 -11.81
C ASP A 66 5.99 3.23 -12.20
N ASP A 67 6.85 3.77 -13.07
CA ASP A 67 7.99 3.03 -13.60
C ASP A 67 9.06 2.71 -12.54
N ASP A 68 9.13 3.48 -11.48
CA ASP A 68 10.15 3.38 -10.43
C ASP A 68 9.59 3.08 -9.03
N THR A 69 8.24 3.05 -8.87
CA THR A 69 7.59 2.87 -7.57
C THR A 69 6.80 1.58 -7.53
N HIS A 70 7.23 0.68 -6.64
CA HIS A 70 6.63 -0.63 -6.45
C HIS A 70 6.06 -0.78 -5.04
N MET A 71 4.91 -1.42 -4.92
CA MET A 71 4.32 -1.80 -3.66
C MET A 71 4.33 -3.32 -3.53
N VAL A 72 4.96 -3.83 -2.48
CA VAL A 72 5.19 -5.26 -2.25
C VAL A 72 4.50 -5.70 -0.98
N PHE A 73 3.85 -6.84 -1.01
CA PHE A 73 3.19 -7.46 0.14
C PHE A 73 3.70 -8.89 0.32
N PHE A 74 4.08 -9.26 1.53
CA PHE A 74 4.57 -10.60 1.84
C PHE A 74 4.37 -10.98 3.32
N GLY A 75 4.59 -12.25 3.64
CA GLY A 75 4.47 -12.77 5.00
C GLY A 75 3.04 -13.10 5.43
N GLU A 76 2.91 -13.90 6.48
CA GLU A 76 1.63 -14.43 6.97
C GLU A 76 0.69 -13.32 7.48
N TYR A 77 1.25 -12.31 8.14
CA TYR A 77 0.48 -11.18 8.72
C TYR A 77 0.60 -9.89 7.92
N ILE A 78 1.15 -9.99 6.73
CA ILE A 78 1.48 -8.96 5.74
C ILE A 78 2.37 -7.82 6.24
N THR A 79 3.60 -7.94 5.85
CA THR A 79 4.51 -6.84 5.67
C THR A 79 4.21 -6.15 4.34
N ALA A 80 4.05 -4.84 4.40
CA ALA A 80 3.93 -4.01 3.21
C ALA A 80 5.22 -3.21 3.03
N ALA A 81 5.78 -3.23 1.83
CA ALA A 81 6.93 -2.41 1.47
C ALA A 81 6.63 -1.56 0.24
N VAL A 82 7.02 -0.29 0.27
CA VAL A 82 7.05 0.61 -0.89
C VAL A 82 8.51 0.83 -1.24
N LEU A 83 8.86 0.58 -2.50
CA LEU A 83 10.20 0.77 -3.06
C LEU A 83 10.14 1.88 -4.08
N ASP A 84 10.77 3.01 -3.80
CA ASP A 84 10.91 4.15 -4.69
C ASP A 84 12.36 4.20 -5.19
N PHE A 85 12.58 3.63 -6.37
CA PHE A 85 13.92 3.58 -6.99
C PHE A 85 14.35 4.92 -7.59
N GLU A 86 13.41 5.80 -7.90
CA GLU A 86 13.70 7.14 -8.41
C GLU A 86 14.44 7.98 -7.35
N ASN A 87 13.95 7.94 -6.10
CA ASN A 87 14.53 8.71 -5.00
C ASN A 87 15.45 7.88 -4.09
N GLY A 88 15.57 6.57 -4.35
CA GLY A 88 16.43 5.69 -3.56
C GLY A 88 15.89 5.43 -2.15
N HIS A 89 14.59 5.57 -1.95
CA HIS A 89 13.95 5.43 -0.65
C HIS A 89 12.99 4.23 -0.58
N ALA A 90 12.73 3.77 0.63
CA ALA A 90 11.72 2.75 0.87
C ALA A 90 10.97 2.99 2.18
N VAL A 91 9.74 2.50 2.21
CA VAL A 91 8.93 2.41 3.42
C VAL A 91 8.61 0.94 3.63
N ILE A 92 8.85 0.40 4.82
CA ILE A 92 8.53 -0.99 5.13
C ILE A 92 7.81 -1.09 6.48
N SER A 93 6.71 -1.84 6.53
CA SER A 93 6.01 -2.11 7.78
C SER A 93 6.66 -3.26 8.55
N ASP A 94 6.40 -3.31 9.86
CA ASP A 94 6.63 -4.54 10.63
C ASP A 94 5.74 -5.68 10.13
N SER A 95 6.01 -6.91 10.57
CA SER A 95 5.26 -8.12 10.18
C SER A 95 3.76 -8.06 10.51
N HIS A 96 3.33 -7.12 11.34
CA HIS A 96 1.93 -6.91 11.68
C HIS A 96 1.36 -5.62 11.08
N GLY A 97 2.18 -4.85 10.33
CA GLY A 97 1.82 -3.57 9.76
C GLY A 97 1.39 -2.53 10.80
N ARG A 98 2.01 -2.58 11.99
CA ARG A 98 1.73 -1.63 13.08
C ARG A 98 2.64 -0.44 13.04
N GLU A 99 3.92 -0.67 12.71
CA GLU A 99 4.94 0.37 12.63
C GLU A 99 5.61 0.35 11.27
N TYR A 100 6.09 1.50 10.83
CA TYR A 100 6.79 1.65 9.56
C TYR A 100 8.21 2.14 9.81
N ALA A 101 9.17 1.51 9.14
CA ALA A 101 10.53 1.99 9.02
C ALA A 101 10.70 2.73 7.69
N PHE A 102 11.42 3.84 7.75
CA PHE A 102 11.80 4.66 6.60
C PHE A 102 13.24 4.36 6.27
N CYS A 103 13.49 3.89 5.06
CA CYS A 103 14.75 3.29 4.68
C CYS A 103 15.33 3.96 3.43
N LYS A 104 16.65 3.81 3.28
CA LYS A 104 17.36 4.04 2.03
C LYS A 104 17.53 2.72 1.31
N ILE A 105 17.45 2.74 -0.01
CA ILE A 105 17.77 1.59 -0.86
C ILE A 105 19.25 1.61 -1.12
N GLN A 106 19.98 0.61 -0.64
CA GLN A 106 21.42 0.52 -0.81
C GLN A 106 21.80 0.45 -2.30
N GLY A 107 22.71 1.33 -2.70
CA GLY A 107 23.19 1.39 -4.09
C GLY A 107 22.39 2.30 -5.00
N CYS A 108 21.27 2.87 -4.54
CA CYS A 108 20.57 3.93 -5.24
C CYS A 108 21.10 5.32 -4.82
N THR A 109 20.98 6.29 -5.72
CA THR A 109 21.24 7.69 -5.41
C THR A 109 20.04 8.25 -4.67
N GLU A 110 20.29 8.82 -3.49
CA GLU A 110 19.23 9.47 -2.72
C GLU A 110 18.92 10.84 -3.31
N THR A 111 17.65 11.08 -3.57
CA THR A 111 17.11 12.37 -4.01
C THR A 111 15.79 12.66 -3.29
N GLY A 112 15.34 13.91 -3.31
CA GLY A 112 14.09 14.29 -2.68
C GLY A 112 14.09 14.22 -1.14
N GLU A 113 12.91 14.28 -0.57
CA GLU A 113 12.68 14.22 0.87
C GLU A 113 12.52 12.76 1.32
N MET A 114 13.10 12.43 2.48
CA MET A 114 12.94 11.10 3.08
C MET A 114 11.48 10.83 3.45
N PRO A 115 10.94 9.66 3.15
CA PRO A 115 9.61 9.28 3.60
C PRO A 115 9.40 9.42 5.10
N GLY A 116 8.17 9.75 5.50
CA GLY A 116 7.85 9.94 6.91
C GLY A 116 6.35 10.05 7.17
N TYR A 117 5.96 9.93 8.43
CA TYR A 117 4.58 10.23 8.83
C TYR A 117 4.27 11.70 8.53
N THR A 118 3.08 11.94 7.95
CA THR A 118 2.66 13.28 7.54
C THR A 118 1.22 13.57 7.95
N LYS A 119 0.89 14.86 7.97
CA LYS A 119 -0.48 15.37 8.09
C LYS A 119 -0.97 16.05 6.81
N ASP A 120 -0.20 16.02 5.74
CA ASP A 120 -0.52 16.72 4.48
C ASP A 120 -1.82 16.22 3.86
N MET A 121 -2.23 14.99 4.20
CA MET A 121 -3.51 14.42 3.79
C MET A 121 -4.71 15.02 4.54
N ALA A 122 -4.51 15.72 5.65
CA ALA A 122 -5.60 16.24 6.47
C ALA A 122 -6.50 17.20 5.67
N GLY A 123 -7.81 16.98 5.76
CA GLY A 123 -8.80 17.72 5.00
C GLY A 123 -9.02 17.25 3.56
N THR A 124 -8.18 16.36 3.05
CA THR A 124 -8.35 15.81 1.70
C THR A 124 -9.56 14.90 1.64
N HIS A 125 -10.34 15.07 0.58
CA HIS A 125 -11.49 14.22 0.25
C HIS A 125 -11.28 13.62 -1.12
N VAL A 126 -11.30 12.30 -1.22
CA VAL A 126 -11.04 11.59 -2.47
C VAL A 126 -11.92 10.34 -2.59
N ARG A 127 -12.31 10.04 -3.83
CA ARG A 127 -13.06 8.83 -4.16
C ARG A 127 -12.25 7.98 -5.13
N TRP A 128 -11.82 6.83 -4.66
CA TRP A 128 -11.09 5.83 -5.43
C TRP A 128 -12.03 4.80 -6.02
N TYR A 129 -12.04 4.66 -7.32
CA TYR A 129 -12.86 3.69 -8.06
C TYR A 129 -12.03 2.44 -8.37
N PHE A 130 -12.52 1.29 -7.94
CA PHE A 130 -11.88 -0.02 -8.16
C PHE A 130 -12.61 -0.89 -9.20
N GLY A 131 -13.61 -0.35 -9.84
CA GLY A 131 -14.45 -1.01 -10.85
C GLY A 131 -15.77 -0.27 -11.02
N TYR A 132 -16.66 -0.83 -11.87
CA TYR A 132 -17.96 -0.24 -12.08
C TYR A 132 -18.77 -0.23 -10.76
N GLU A 133 -19.26 0.94 -10.34
CA GLU A 133 -20.04 1.15 -9.11
C GLU A 133 -19.34 0.78 -7.80
N ARG A 134 -18.05 0.41 -7.81
CA ARG A 134 -17.30 0.13 -6.58
C ARG A 134 -16.27 1.22 -6.33
N TYR A 135 -16.41 1.86 -5.20
CA TYR A 135 -15.48 2.90 -4.79
C TYR A 135 -15.26 2.88 -3.27
N LEU A 136 -14.17 3.43 -2.86
CA LEU A 136 -13.87 3.83 -1.49
C LEU A 136 -13.72 5.35 -1.51
N GLU A 137 -14.60 6.03 -0.78
CA GLU A 137 -14.52 7.47 -0.59
C GLU A 137 -13.96 7.75 0.79
N ASN A 138 -12.87 8.48 0.82
CA ASN A 138 -12.13 8.80 2.02
C ASN A 138 -12.17 10.30 2.29
N THR A 139 -12.33 10.66 3.56
CA THR A 139 -12.04 11.99 4.08
C THR A 139 -11.02 11.82 5.20
N TYR A 140 -9.82 12.32 4.98
CA TYR A 140 -8.71 12.23 5.91
C TYR A 140 -8.78 13.34 6.95
N ASN A 141 -8.72 12.98 8.23
CA ASN A 141 -8.74 13.93 9.33
C ASN A 141 -7.32 14.17 9.86
N ASP A 142 -7.14 15.25 10.60
CA ASP A 142 -5.87 15.65 11.21
C ASP A 142 -5.50 14.83 12.47
N ASP A 143 -6.46 14.11 13.04
CA ASP A 143 -6.32 13.30 14.24
C ASP A 143 -5.91 11.84 13.96
N SER A 144 -5.34 11.58 12.79
CA SER A 144 -4.97 10.23 12.36
C SER A 144 -6.17 9.29 12.28
N THR A 145 -7.32 9.82 11.88
CA THR A 145 -8.52 9.06 11.56
C THR A 145 -9.01 9.35 10.14
N CYS A 146 -9.82 8.45 9.61
CA CYS A 146 -10.43 8.59 8.30
C CYS A 146 -11.93 8.30 8.36
N LYS A 147 -12.71 9.10 7.64
CA LYS A 147 -14.10 8.76 7.32
C LYS A 147 -14.12 8.04 5.99
N CYS A 148 -14.71 6.87 5.94
CA CYS A 148 -14.78 6.08 4.73
C CYS A 148 -16.23 5.80 4.34
N ILE A 149 -16.51 5.80 3.04
CA ILE A 149 -17.75 5.31 2.45
C ILE A 149 -17.37 4.23 1.45
N TRP A 150 -17.88 3.02 1.66
CA TRP A 150 -17.65 1.90 0.75
C TRP A 150 -18.89 1.61 -0.07
N SER A 151 -18.80 1.66 -1.39
CA SER A 151 -19.86 1.29 -2.33
C SER A 151 -19.74 -0.19 -2.75
N PRO A 152 -20.84 -0.91 -3.08
CA PRO A 152 -22.21 -0.38 -3.31
C PRO A 152 -23.09 -0.28 -2.05
N ARG A 153 -22.61 -0.68 -0.88
CA ARG A 153 -23.45 -0.74 0.31
C ARG A 153 -23.71 0.62 0.97
N THR A 154 -23.03 1.67 0.52
CA THR A 154 -23.11 3.03 1.11
C THR A 154 -22.89 3.06 2.62
N GLU A 155 -22.19 2.07 3.13
CA GLU A 155 -21.81 2.01 4.54
C GLU A 155 -20.85 3.13 4.86
N LYS A 156 -21.18 3.88 5.90
CA LYS A 156 -20.38 5.03 6.34
C LYS A 156 -19.60 4.63 7.58
N PHE A 157 -18.30 4.60 7.44
CA PHE A 157 -17.39 4.38 8.56
C PHE A 157 -16.85 5.73 9.01
N ARG A 158 -16.92 5.99 10.32
CA ARG A 158 -16.41 7.23 10.91
C ARG A 158 -15.26 6.90 11.85
N ASN A 159 -14.23 7.77 11.81
CA ASN A 159 -13.11 7.70 12.74
C ASN A 159 -12.40 6.34 12.72
N ILE A 160 -12.13 5.81 11.52
CA ILE A 160 -11.25 4.65 11.36
C ILE A 160 -9.82 5.13 11.64
N PRO A 161 -9.07 4.47 12.54
CA PRO A 161 -7.66 4.77 12.71
C PRO A 161 -6.93 4.70 11.37
N ALA A 162 -6.12 5.70 11.11
CA ALA A 162 -5.39 5.82 9.85
C ALA A 162 -3.95 6.24 10.09
N LYS A 163 -3.04 5.75 9.26
CA LYS A 163 -1.66 6.22 9.16
C LYS A 163 -1.45 6.82 7.78
N TYR A 164 -0.85 7.99 7.74
CA TYR A 164 -0.52 8.69 6.52
C TYR A 164 0.98 8.87 6.47
N ILE A 165 1.58 8.43 5.38
CA ILE A 165 3.01 8.46 5.18
C ILE A 165 3.28 9.13 3.83
N TYR A 166 4.04 10.19 3.86
CA TYR A 166 4.64 10.79 2.67
C TYR A 166 5.68 9.80 2.10
N VAL A 167 5.61 9.51 0.82
CA VAL A 167 6.56 8.65 0.12
C VAL A 167 7.45 9.48 -0.79
N LYS A 168 6.85 10.26 -1.67
CA LYS A 168 7.46 11.26 -2.56
C LYS A 168 6.42 12.28 -2.96
N ASP A 169 6.80 13.32 -3.71
CA ASP A 169 5.88 14.35 -4.16
C ASP A 169 4.63 13.77 -4.81
N GLY A 170 3.47 14.17 -4.29
CA GLY A 170 2.16 13.69 -4.74
C GLY A 170 1.81 12.24 -4.37
N VAL A 171 2.73 11.46 -3.78
CA VAL A 171 2.51 10.04 -3.47
C VAL A 171 2.52 9.77 -1.98
N TYR A 172 1.45 9.16 -1.49
CA TYR A 172 1.24 8.86 -0.08
C TYR A 172 0.83 7.41 0.15
N LEU A 173 1.39 6.81 1.20
CA LEU A 173 0.92 5.53 1.71
C LEU A 173 -0.12 5.78 2.79
N CYS A 174 -1.32 5.25 2.59
CA CYS A 174 -2.43 5.33 3.54
C CYS A 174 -2.76 3.94 4.06
N GLN A 175 -2.70 3.75 5.37
CA GLN A 175 -3.20 2.56 6.03
C GLN A 175 -4.43 2.90 6.84
N LEU A 176 -5.51 2.17 6.61
CA LEU A 176 -6.75 2.21 7.38
C LEU A 176 -6.86 0.90 8.17
N ASP A 177 -7.07 1.00 9.47
CA ASP A 177 -7.20 -0.15 10.35
C ASP A 177 -8.57 -0.12 11.06
N SER A 178 -9.45 -1.02 10.65
CA SER A 178 -10.80 -1.12 11.17
C SER A 178 -10.98 -2.28 12.16
N THR A 179 -9.90 -2.81 12.72
CA THR A 179 -9.90 -3.98 13.63
C THR A 179 -10.61 -3.76 14.96
N SER A 180 -11.43 -2.73 15.11
CA SER A 180 -12.23 -2.55 16.32
C SER A 180 -13.17 -3.74 16.50
N PRO A 181 -13.03 -4.51 17.60
CA PRO A 181 -13.89 -5.67 17.88
C PRO A 181 -15.36 -5.32 18.12
N PHE A 182 -15.69 -4.03 18.15
CA PHE A 182 -17.04 -3.53 18.39
C PHE A 182 -17.80 -3.14 17.12
N ARG A 183 -17.23 -3.34 15.94
CA ARG A 183 -17.89 -2.99 14.67
C ARG A 183 -18.43 -4.23 13.99
N THR A 184 -19.74 -4.42 14.11
CA THR A 184 -20.51 -5.41 13.35
C THR A 184 -20.92 -4.92 11.96
N ASP A 185 -20.62 -3.66 11.65
CA ASP A 185 -21.05 -2.92 10.46
C ASP A 185 -20.00 -2.85 9.34
N ILE A 186 -18.83 -3.45 9.55
CA ILE A 186 -17.85 -3.60 8.47
C ILE A 186 -18.33 -4.67 7.50
N PRO A 187 -18.26 -4.44 6.18
CA PRO A 187 -18.57 -5.47 5.19
C PRO A 187 -17.81 -6.73 5.56
N GLN A 188 -18.53 -7.84 5.72
CA GLN A 188 -17.98 -9.07 6.27
C GLN A 188 -16.57 -9.30 5.77
N GLY A 189 -15.62 -9.07 6.64
CA GLY A 189 -14.32 -9.55 6.45
C GLY A 189 -13.18 -8.58 6.10
N PHE A 190 -13.35 -7.29 6.03
CA PHE A 190 -12.19 -6.40 5.78
C PHE A 190 -11.83 -5.61 7.04
N SER A 191 -10.62 -5.82 7.56
CA SER A 191 -10.17 -5.11 8.75
C SER A 191 -9.03 -4.14 8.49
N LYS A 192 -8.29 -4.31 7.41
CA LYS A 192 -7.15 -3.50 7.08
C LYS A 192 -7.09 -3.19 5.58
N ILE A 193 -6.81 -1.95 5.26
CA ILE A 193 -6.61 -1.47 3.90
C ILE A 193 -5.28 -0.73 3.89
N ILE A 194 -4.40 -1.09 2.97
CA ILE A 194 -3.13 -0.39 2.75
C ILE A 194 -3.10 0.02 1.29
N MET A 195 -2.99 1.32 1.03
CA MET A 195 -3.02 1.88 -0.32
C MET A 195 -1.88 2.86 -0.51
N LEU A 196 -1.19 2.72 -1.63
CA LEU A 196 -0.29 3.73 -2.17
C LEU A 196 -1.09 4.56 -3.16
N GLN A 197 -1.13 5.87 -2.96
CA GLN A 197 -2.01 6.80 -3.65
C GLN A 197 -1.17 7.87 -4.33
N ASP A 198 -1.33 7.99 -5.64
CA ASP A 198 -0.74 9.04 -6.47
C ASP A 198 -1.81 10.09 -6.78
N TYR A 199 -1.62 11.28 -6.24
CA TYR A 199 -2.54 12.41 -6.42
C TYR A 199 -2.25 13.23 -7.67
N GLU A 200 -1.08 13.08 -8.27
CA GLU A 200 -0.75 13.71 -9.55
C GLU A 200 -1.42 12.99 -10.72
N HIS A 201 -1.33 11.65 -10.73
CA HIS A 201 -1.91 10.82 -11.79
C HIS A 201 -3.30 10.28 -11.44
N LEU A 202 -3.77 10.51 -10.20
CA LEU A 202 -5.06 10.03 -9.68
C LEU A 202 -5.18 8.50 -9.74
N GLU A 203 -4.10 7.81 -9.42
CA GLU A 203 -4.02 6.35 -9.40
C GLU A 203 -3.73 5.83 -7.99
N THR A 204 -4.19 4.60 -7.70
CA THR A 204 -3.89 3.92 -6.44
C THR A 204 -3.69 2.43 -6.65
N VAL A 205 -2.77 1.87 -5.90
CA VAL A 205 -2.54 0.42 -5.78
C VAL A 205 -2.49 0.05 -4.31
N GLY A 206 -2.83 -1.18 -3.96
CA GLY A 206 -2.81 -1.58 -2.57
C GLY A 206 -3.37 -2.96 -2.31
N CYS A 207 -3.69 -3.21 -1.05
CA CYS A 207 -4.33 -4.45 -0.64
C CYS A 207 -5.41 -4.22 0.42
N ILE A 208 -6.33 -5.15 0.46
CA ILE A 208 -7.37 -5.25 1.49
C ILE A 208 -7.24 -6.61 2.16
N TYR A 209 -7.14 -6.62 3.48
CA TYR A 209 -7.11 -7.85 4.29
C TYR A 209 -8.45 -8.16 4.92
N SER A 210 -8.87 -9.40 4.78
CA SER A 210 -10.02 -9.98 5.46
C SER A 210 -9.59 -10.99 6.50
N PRO A 211 -9.63 -10.69 7.81
CA PRO A 211 -9.28 -11.64 8.85
C PRO A 211 -10.28 -12.80 8.95
N VAL A 212 -11.52 -12.59 8.52
CA VAL A 212 -12.55 -13.66 8.54
C VAL A 212 -12.26 -14.73 7.50
N LEU A 213 -11.77 -14.32 6.32
CA LEU A 213 -11.43 -15.23 5.24
C LEU A 213 -9.95 -15.61 5.26
N ASN A 214 -9.15 -14.95 6.10
CA ASN A 214 -7.69 -15.00 6.10
C ASN A 214 -7.12 -14.80 4.68
N GLU A 215 -7.67 -13.82 3.97
CA GLU A 215 -7.32 -13.52 2.58
C GLU A 215 -6.87 -12.10 2.42
N TRP A 216 -5.86 -11.92 1.57
CA TRP A 216 -5.46 -10.66 1.03
C TRP A 216 -5.93 -10.51 -0.40
N ARG A 217 -6.43 -9.32 -0.72
CA ARG A 217 -6.83 -8.99 -2.09
C ARG A 217 -6.11 -7.75 -2.52
N MET A 218 -5.34 -7.89 -3.59
CA MET A 218 -4.73 -6.74 -4.24
C MET A 218 -5.80 -5.91 -4.89
N ILE A 219 -5.67 -4.61 -4.77
CA ILE A 219 -6.59 -3.63 -5.37
C ILE A 219 -5.80 -2.61 -6.18
N SER A 220 -6.45 -2.09 -7.19
CA SER A 220 -5.97 -0.94 -7.93
C SER A 220 -7.15 -0.09 -8.36
N GLY A 221 -6.96 1.19 -8.44
CA GLY A 221 -8.04 2.11 -8.74
C GLY A 221 -7.54 3.46 -9.27
N TYR A 222 -8.51 4.32 -9.53
CA TYR A 222 -8.28 5.69 -9.97
C TYR A 222 -9.26 6.62 -9.27
N ALA A 223 -8.89 7.89 -9.12
CA ALA A 223 -9.78 8.94 -8.63
C ALA A 223 -10.36 9.78 -9.78
N ARG A 224 -11.47 10.44 -9.50
CA ARG A 224 -12.11 11.42 -10.39
C ARG A 224 -12.48 12.66 -9.61
#